data_a4c78bc0c6a94707a55762f06c79f38b
#
_entry.id   a4c78bc0c6a94707a55762f06c79f38b
#
_cell.length_a   1.000
_cell.length_b   1.000
_cell.length_c   1.000
_cell.angle_alpha   90.00
_cell.angle_beta   90.00
_cell.angle_gamma   90.00
#
_symmetry.space_group_name_H-M   'P 1'
#
loop_
_entity.id
_entity.type
_entity.pdbx_description
1 polymer ?
#
loop_
_entity_poly.entity_id
_entity_poly.type
_entity_poly.pdbx_seq_one_letter_code
_entity_poly.pdbx_strand_id
1 'polypeptide(L)'
;ARLIEEATEFSKDRKVKDGMLAEQQAIQFMLADSVTELWASRLMLYETAKAHDRGDDIKALHYRCSAVKLFASEMANKVADRVVQIFGGRGYMREFAAERFYRELRVDRIWEGTSEIQRLIIARGLINKGLKKL
;
A
#
# COMPACT_ATOMS: atom_id res chain seq x y z
N ALA A 1 -8.20 -0.06 1.33
CA ALA A 1 -9.30 0.77 1.83
C ALA A 1 -9.81 0.23 3.16
N ARG A 2 -10.44 -0.95 3.20
CA ARG A 2 -11.10 -1.53 4.38
C ARG A 2 -10.33 -1.38 5.70
N LEU A 3 -9.05 -1.74 5.73
CA LEU A 3 -8.23 -1.63 6.94
C LEU A 3 -8.11 -0.18 7.45
N ILE A 4 -8.02 0.79 6.54
CA ILE A 4 -7.93 2.21 6.91
C ILE A 4 -9.27 2.67 7.51
N GLU A 5 -10.38 2.26 6.93
CA GLU A 5 -11.74 2.56 7.42
C GLU A 5 -11.94 1.98 8.83
N GLU A 6 -11.65 0.68 9.02
CA GLU A 6 -11.75 0.01 10.32
C GLU A 6 -10.83 0.66 11.37
N ALA A 7 -9.60 1.03 11.02
CA ALA A 7 -8.68 1.70 11.94
C ALA A 7 -9.15 3.11 12.31
N THR A 8 -9.74 3.83 11.36
CA THR A 8 -10.30 5.16 11.59
C THR A 8 -11.45 5.08 12.59
N GLU A 9 -12.43 4.20 12.37
CA GLU A 9 -13.57 4.04 13.29
C GLU A 9 -13.12 3.54 14.66
N PHE A 10 -12.24 2.52 14.71
CA PHE A 10 -11.68 2.06 15.98
C PHE A 10 -11.00 3.18 16.76
N SER A 11 -10.24 4.05 16.09
CA SER A 11 -9.53 5.15 16.76
C SER A 11 -10.48 6.23 17.34
N LYS A 12 -11.65 6.45 16.72
CA LYS A 12 -12.68 7.37 17.20
C LYS A 12 -13.36 6.85 18.47
N ASP A 13 -13.54 5.52 18.57
CA ASP A 13 -14.26 4.90 19.68
C ASP A 13 -13.36 4.50 20.85
N ARG A 14 -12.05 4.42 20.62
CA ARG A 14 -11.09 3.96 21.62
C ARG A 14 -10.63 5.09 22.54
N LYS A 15 -11.04 5.03 23.81
CA LYS A 15 -10.53 5.91 24.87
C LYS A 15 -9.11 5.52 25.28
N VAL A 16 -8.26 6.51 25.48
CA VAL A 16 -6.93 6.45 26.06
C VAL A 16 -6.84 7.42 27.23
N LYS A 17 -5.69 7.47 27.92
CA LYS A 17 -5.53 8.29 29.12
C LYS A 17 -5.94 9.77 28.92
N ASP A 18 -5.56 10.35 27.77
CA ASP A 18 -5.71 11.76 27.48
C ASP A 18 -6.67 12.01 26.30
N GLY A 19 -7.85 11.39 26.30
CA GLY A 19 -8.88 11.59 25.27
C GLY A 19 -9.15 10.36 24.41
N MET A 20 -9.47 10.58 23.14
CA MET A 20 -9.67 9.50 22.17
C MET A 20 -8.37 9.15 21.44
N LEU A 21 -8.24 7.91 21.02
CA LEU A 21 -7.06 7.47 20.27
C LEU A 21 -6.87 8.28 18.98
N ALA A 22 -7.96 8.68 18.31
CA ALA A 22 -7.93 9.53 17.12
C ALA A 22 -7.36 10.95 17.37
N GLU A 23 -7.30 11.42 18.58
CA GLU A 23 -6.72 12.72 18.95
C GLU A 23 -5.20 12.67 19.09
N GLN A 24 -4.64 11.47 19.14
CA GLN A 24 -3.20 11.27 19.26
C GLN A 24 -2.50 11.52 17.91
N GLN A 25 -1.55 12.46 17.88
CA GLN A 25 -0.84 12.88 16.65
C GLN A 25 -0.18 11.72 15.92
N ALA A 26 0.42 10.76 16.64
CA ALA A 26 1.05 9.60 16.03
C ALA A 26 0.04 8.73 15.24
N ILE A 27 -1.19 8.60 15.74
CA ILE A 27 -2.27 7.87 15.07
C ILE A 27 -2.74 8.63 13.82
N GLN A 28 -2.88 9.95 13.94
CA GLN A 28 -3.26 10.81 12.82
C GLN A 28 -2.24 10.71 11.67
N PHE A 29 -0.95 10.68 11.98
CA PHE A 29 0.10 10.50 10.98
C PHE A 29 0.01 9.14 10.29
N MET A 30 -0.20 8.05 11.03
CA MET A 30 -0.37 6.71 10.45
C MET A 30 -1.58 6.65 9.50
N LEU A 31 -2.69 7.28 9.86
CA LEU A 31 -3.90 7.34 9.02
C LEU A 31 -3.67 8.22 7.78
N ALA A 32 -3.05 9.39 7.95
CA ALA A 32 -2.74 10.31 6.84
C ALA A 32 -1.79 9.68 5.82
N ASP A 33 -0.71 9.05 6.26
CA ASP A 33 0.21 8.33 5.38
C ASP A 33 -0.50 7.20 4.63
N SER A 34 -1.34 6.45 5.34
CA SER A 34 -2.04 5.30 4.76
C SER A 34 -3.03 5.71 3.67
N VAL A 35 -3.79 6.79 3.86
CA VAL A 35 -4.73 7.27 2.83
C VAL A 35 -4.00 7.91 1.65
N THR A 36 -2.90 8.61 1.91
CA THR A 36 -2.07 9.23 0.86
C THR A 36 -1.43 8.16 -0.04
N GLU A 37 -0.82 7.14 0.56
CA GLU A 37 -0.20 6.02 -0.17
C GLU A 37 -1.25 5.20 -0.94
N LEU A 38 -2.44 4.98 -0.37
CA LEU A 38 -3.55 4.31 -1.07
C LEU A 38 -4.00 5.12 -2.29
N TRP A 39 -4.15 6.44 -2.14
CA TRP A 39 -4.52 7.31 -3.25
C TRP A 39 -3.49 7.29 -4.37
N ALA A 40 -2.21 7.43 -4.04
CA ALA A 40 -1.11 7.33 -5.01
C ALA A 40 -1.12 5.98 -5.76
N SER A 41 -1.31 4.87 -5.02
CA SER A 41 -1.41 3.53 -5.61
C SER A 41 -2.55 3.41 -6.61
N ARG A 42 -3.73 3.96 -6.28
CA ARG A 42 -4.89 3.98 -7.18
C ARG A 42 -4.64 4.79 -8.44
N LEU A 43 -4.02 5.97 -8.32
CA LEU A 43 -3.68 6.81 -9.47
C LEU A 43 -2.70 6.09 -10.40
N MET A 44 -1.65 5.47 -9.86
CA MET A 44 -0.69 4.69 -10.65
C MET A 44 -1.39 3.53 -11.39
N LEU A 45 -2.25 2.79 -10.71
CA LEU A 45 -2.99 1.67 -11.29
C LEU A 45 -3.91 2.14 -12.43
N TYR A 46 -4.76 3.14 -12.17
CA TYR A 46 -5.73 3.64 -13.16
C TYR A 46 -5.04 4.28 -14.36
N GLU A 47 -3.96 5.03 -14.16
CA GLU A 47 -3.21 5.61 -15.27
C GLU A 47 -2.54 4.53 -16.12
N THR A 48 -2.00 3.48 -15.49
CA THR A 48 -1.42 2.34 -16.22
C THR A 48 -2.50 1.58 -17.01
N ALA A 49 -3.68 1.36 -16.43
CA ALA A 49 -4.80 0.72 -17.11
C ALA A 49 -5.28 1.56 -18.33
N LYS A 50 -5.45 2.87 -18.14
CA LYS A 50 -5.80 3.78 -19.25
C LYS A 50 -4.74 3.80 -20.36
N ALA A 51 -3.46 3.72 -20.00
CA ALA A 51 -2.38 3.66 -20.97
C ALA A 51 -2.45 2.37 -21.82
N HIS A 52 -2.80 1.25 -21.18
CA HIS A 52 -3.08 0.00 -21.91
C HIS A 52 -4.27 0.16 -22.88
N ASP A 53 -5.39 0.72 -22.41
CA ASP A 53 -6.59 0.91 -23.22
C ASP A 53 -6.37 1.85 -24.43
N ARG A 54 -5.44 2.80 -24.29
CA ARG A 54 -5.01 3.68 -25.41
C ARG A 54 -4.09 2.99 -26.42
N GLY A 55 -3.57 1.79 -26.12
CA GLY A 55 -2.62 1.09 -26.95
C GLY A 55 -1.17 1.62 -26.85
N ASP A 56 -0.80 2.18 -25.69
CA ASP A 56 0.58 2.65 -25.44
C ASP A 56 1.60 1.50 -25.60
N ASP A 57 2.89 1.83 -25.81
CA ASP A 57 3.96 0.84 -26.04
C ASP A 57 3.99 -0.24 -24.94
N ILE A 58 3.84 -1.50 -25.35
CA ILE A 58 3.78 -2.66 -24.44
C ILE A 58 5.01 -2.77 -23.54
N LYS A 59 6.19 -2.32 -24.00
CA LYS A 59 7.41 -2.34 -23.22
C LYS A 59 7.40 -1.25 -22.12
N ALA A 60 6.83 -0.08 -22.41
CA ALA A 60 6.62 0.96 -21.42
C ALA A 60 5.58 0.52 -20.38
N LEU A 61 4.49 -0.10 -20.84
CA LEU A 61 3.47 -0.67 -19.95
C LEU A 61 4.04 -1.72 -19.01
N HIS A 62 4.94 -2.57 -19.47
CA HIS A 62 5.60 -3.58 -18.63
C HIS A 62 6.33 -2.95 -17.44
N TYR A 63 7.06 -1.84 -17.65
CA TYR A 63 7.74 -1.12 -16.56
C TYR A 63 6.75 -0.44 -15.61
N ARG A 64 5.68 0.17 -16.15
CA ARG A 64 4.61 0.77 -15.35
C ARG A 64 3.88 -0.26 -14.49
N CYS A 65 3.53 -1.44 -15.04
CA CYS A 65 2.95 -2.54 -14.29
C CYS A 65 3.87 -3.00 -13.14
N SER A 66 5.17 -3.12 -13.42
CA SER A 66 6.16 -3.45 -12.39
C SER A 66 6.22 -2.40 -11.28
N ALA A 67 6.15 -1.10 -11.64
CA ALA A 67 6.13 -0.02 -10.67
C ALA A 67 4.83 -0.03 -9.83
N VAL A 68 3.68 -0.26 -10.46
CA VAL A 68 2.39 -0.40 -9.76
C VAL A 68 2.42 -1.57 -8.79
N LYS A 69 2.86 -2.75 -9.24
CA LYS A 69 2.95 -3.94 -8.39
C LYS A 69 3.87 -3.72 -7.21
N LEU A 70 5.06 -3.17 -7.44
CA LEU A 70 6.01 -2.85 -6.38
C LEU A 70 5.41 -1.89 -5.35
N PHE A 71 4.90 -0.74 -5.82
CA PHE A 71 4.35 0.28 -4.94
C PHE A 71 3.15 -0.22 -4.15
N ALA A 72 2.18 -0.87 -4.81
CA ALA A 72 0.95 -1.32 -4.19
C ALA A 72 1.19 -2.42 -3.14
N SER A 73 2.06 -3.40 -3.41
CA SER A 73 2.36 -4.48 -2.45
C SER A 73 3.14 -3.97 -1.23
N GLU A 74 4.11 -3.09 -1.43
CA GLU A 74 4.85 -2.46 -0.33
C GLU A 74 3.93 -1.56 0.52
N MET A 75 3.09 -0.74 -0.12
CA MET A 75 2.10 0.10 0.54
C MET A 75 1.10 -0.73 1.36
N ALA A 76 0.54 -1.79 0.78
CA ALA A 76 -0.44 -2.63 1.46
C ALA A 76 0.11 -3.25 2.73
N ASN A 77 1.37 -3.71 2.72
CA ASN A 77 2.07 -4.22 3.90
C ASN A 77 2.26 -3.14 4.97
N LYS A 78 2.69 -1.92 4.58
CA LYS A 78 2.84 -0.79 5.51
C LYS A 78 1.52 -0.39 6.15
N VAL A 79 0.45 -0.34 5.35
CA VAL A 79 -0.90 -0.04 5.87
C VAL A 79 -1.34 -1.11 6.87
N ALA A 80 -1.14 -2.39 6.56
CA ALA A 80 -1.49 -3.46 7.48
C ALA A 80 -0.71 -3.37 8.80
N ASP A 81 0.59 -3.09 8.73
CA ASP A 81 1.45 -2.89 9.89
C ASP A 81 0.96 -1.73 10.79
N ARG A 82 0.70 -0.56 10.18
CA ARG A 82 0.14 0.59 10.89
C ARG A 82 -1.20 0.28 11.55
N VAL A 83 -2.07 -0.47 10.86
CA VAL A 83 -3.39 -0.82 11.40
C VAL A 83 -3.28 -1.78 12.58
N VAL A 84 -2.41 -2.78 12.53
CA VAL A 84 -2.10 -3.62 13.70
C VAL A 84 -1.62 -2.75 14.86
N GLN A 85 -0.74 -1.78 14.60
CA GLN A 85 -0.24 -0.86 15.64
C GLN A 85 -1.35 0.03 16.23
N ILE A 86 -2.26 0.56 15.40
CA ILE A 86 -3.39 1.38 15.85
C ILE A 86 -4.34 0.57 16.74
N PHE A 87 -4.62 -0.68 16.38
CA PHE A 87 -5.45 -1.58 17.19
C PHE A 87 -4.75 -2.06 18.47
N GLY A 88 -3.40 -1.96 18.53
CA GLY A 88 -2.62 -2.46 19.65
C GLY A 88 -2.80 -3.95 19.84
N GLY A 89 -2.91 -4.42 21.08
CA GLY A 89 -3.10 -5.86 21.38
C GLY A 89 -4.27 -6.51 20.65
N ARG A 90 -5.34 -5.76 20.37
CA ARG A 90 -6.48 -6.25 19.58
C ARG A 90 -6.13 -6.53 18.14
N GLY A 91 -5.22 -5.74 17.54
CA GLY A 91 -4.75 -5.95 16.16
C GLY A 91 -3.96 -7.25 15.96
N TYR A 92 -3.49 -7.85 17.05
CA TYR A 92 -2.79 -9.13 17.05
C TYR A 92 -3.72 -10.33 17.26
N MET A 93 -4.99 -10.10 17.57
CA MET A 93 -5.97 -11.15 17.85
C MET A 93 -6.71 -11.55 16.57
N ARG A 94 -6.98 -12.85 16.43
CA ARG A 94 -7.64 -13.42 15.23
C ARG A 94 -9.07 -12.95 14.99
N GLU A 95 -9.73 -12.39 16.00
CA GLU A 95 -11.07 -11.81 15.91
C GLU A 95 -11.12 -10.53 15.06
N PHE A 96 -9.96 -9.90 14.85
CA PHE A 96 -9.86 -8.67 14.08
C PHE A 96 -9.22 -8.92 12.71
N ALA A 97 -9.72 -8.22 11.69
CA ALA A 97 -9.20 -8.36 10.33
C ALA A 97 -7.72 -7.92 10.20
N ALA A 98 -7.24 -7.05 11.08
CA ALA A 98 -5.88 -6.49 11.06
C ALA A 98 -4.80 -7.59 11.05
N GLU A 99 -4.87 -8.57 11.99
CA GLU A 99 -3.94 -9.71 12.05
C GLU A 99 -3.92 -10.51 10.75
N ARG A 100 -5.11 -10.87 10.28
CA ARG A 100 -5.23 -11.67 9.05
C ARG A 100 -4.64 -10.96 7.85
N PHE A 101 -4.98 -9.69 7.62
CA PHE A 101 -4.44 -8.93 6.50
C PHE A 101 -2.94 -8.69 6.62
N TYR A 102 -2.40 -8.46 7.82
CA TYR A 102 -0.97 -8.34 8.04
C TYR A 102 -0.22 -9.59 7.54
N ARG A 103 -0.71 -10.77 7.87
CA ARG A 103 -0.15 -12.05 7.47
C ARG A 103 -0.37 -12.35 5.98
N GLU A 104 -1.59 -12.13 5.47
CA GLU A 104 -1.95 -12.42 4.07
C GLU A 104 -1.21 -11.52 3.08
N LEU A 105 -1.16 -10.22 3.34
CA LEU A 105 -0.51 -9.25 2.44
C LEU A 105 1.02 -9.42 2.37
N ARG A 106 1.61 -10.13 3.35
CA ARG A 106 3.06 -10.38 3.33
C ARG A 106 3.51 -11.14 2.09
N VAL A 107 2.69 -12.04 1.56
CA VAL A 107 3.01 -12.83 0.38
C VAL A 107 3.01 -12.00 -0.92
N ASP A 108 2.27 -10.88 -0.97
CA ASP A 108 2.23 -9.99 -2.14
C ASP A 108 3.59 -9.39 -2.50
N ARG A 109 4.53 -9.35 -1.55
CA ARG A 109 5.92 -8.93 -1.80
C ARG A 109 6.81 -10.05 -2.35
N ILE A 110 6.29 -11.29 -2.41
CA ILE A 110 7.04 -12.50 -2.77
C ILE A 110 6.59 -13.06 -4.11
N TRP A 111 5.29 -13.30 -4.28
CA TRP A 111 4.75 -13.92 -5.48
C TRP A 111 4.60 -12.94 -6.65
N GLU A 112 4.27 -13.46 -7.85
CA GLU A 112 4.10 -12.68 -9.09
C GLU A 112 5.32 -11.79 -9.42
N GLY A 113 6.50 -12.27 -9.05
CA GLY A 113 7.75 -11.53 -9.07
C GLY A 113 7.96 -10.71 -7.81
N THR A 114 9.01 -11.04 -7.06
CA THR A 114 9.31 -10.38 -5.78
C THR A 114 9.53 -8.87 -5.94
N SER A 115 9.44 -8.15 -4.84
CA SER A 115 9.74 -6.70 -4.83
C SER A 115 11.12 -6.37 -5.41
N GLU A 116 12.11 -7.26 -5.24
CA GLU A 116 13.46 -7.13 -5.80
C GLU A 116 13.43 -7.30 -7.33
N ILE A 117 12.70 -8.30 -7.83
CA ILE A 117 12.55 -8.53 -9.27
C ILE A 117 11.84 -7.35 -9.94
N GLN A 118 10.79 -6.79 -9.32
CA GLN A 118 10.13 -5.60 -9.84
C GLN A 118 11.10 -4.41 -9.94
N ARG A 119 11.95 -4.20 -8.92
CA ARG A 119 13.00 -3.16 -8.96
C ARG A 119 13.99 -3.37 -10.09
N LEU A 120 14.43 -4.62 -10.32
CA LEU A 120 15.33 -4.95 -11.43
C LEU A 120 14.70 -4.65 -12.80
N ILE A 121 13.43 -4.97 -13.01
CA ILE A 121 12.72 -4.68 -14.25
C ILE A 121 12.67 -3.17 -14.49
N ILE A 122 12.26 -2.38 -13.49
CA ILE A 122 12.17 -0.92 -13.58
C ILE A 122 13.55 -0.31 -13.86
N ALA A 123 14.57 -0.71 -13.10
CA ALA A 123 15.94 -0.18 -13.25
C ALA A 123 16.52 -0.48 -14.63
N ARG A 124 16.34 -1.71 -15.14
CA ARG A 124 16.77 -2.08 -16.50
C ARG A 124 16.05 -1.24 -17.56
N GLY A 125 14.76 -0.97 -17.37
CA GLY A 125 14.00 -0.09 -18.25
C GLY A 125 14.60 1.32 -18.29
N LEU A 126 14.84 1.90 -17.12
CA LEU A 126 15.44 3.22 -16.97
C LEU A 126 16.85 3.31 -17.62
N ILE A 127 17.72 2.35 -17.34
CA ILE A 127 19.10 2.31 -17.85
C ILE A 127 19.10 2.20 -19.38
N ASN A 128 18.26 1.33 -19.95
CA ASN A 128 18.29 1.03 -21.38
C ASN A 128 17.52 2.04 -22.24
N LYS A 129 16.50 2.72 -21.68
CA LYS A 129 15.58 3.56 -22.46
C LYS A 129 15.50 5.02 -22.00
N GLY A 130 16.03 5.30 -20.82
CA GLY A 130 15.92 6.62 -20.19
C GLY A 130 14.50 6.92 -19.65
N LEU A 131 14.41 7.93 -18.78
CA LEU A 131 13.19 8.29 -18.03
C LEU A 131 12.00 8.65 -18.95
N LYS A 132 12.26 9.28 -20.11
CA LYS A 132 11.19 9.72 -21.02
C LYS A 132 10.41 8.59 -21.69
N LYS A 133 10.89 7.35 -21.59
CA LYS A 133 10.29 6.16 -22.22
C LYS A 133 9.75 5.17 -21.19
N LEU A 134 9.69 5.54 -19.92
CA LEU A 134 9.01 4.86 -18.83
C LEU A 134 7.66 5.53 -18.55
#